data_51e4a1e7157a83810f0b991748702efd
#
_entry.id   51e4a1e7157a83810f0b991748702efd
#
_cell.length_a   1.000
_cell.length_b   1.000
_cell.length_c   1.000
_cell.angle_alpha   90.00
_cell.angle_beta   90.00
_cell.angle_gamma   90.00
#
_symmetry.space_group_name_H-M   'P 1'
#
loop_
_entity.id
_entity.type
_entity.pdbx_description
1 polymer ?
#
loop_
_entity_poly.entity_id
_entity_poly.type
_entity_poly.pdbx_seq_one_letter_code
_entity_poly.pdbx_strand_id
1 'polypeptide(L)'
;MAKKFEIRNSTAEFLTFVAEGKEQGVQVLYKDETVWATQKAMAQLFDCSTDNIGLHLKNIFKSGELVEDSVTEKNSATAADGKNYMTKFYNLDAIISVGYRVNSIRATQFRQWCTYAVSYTHLRAHET
;
A
#
# COMPACT_ATOMS: atom_id res chain seq x y z
N MET A 1 4.79 -7.31 -22.88
CA MET A 1 3.96 -8.32 -22.25
C MET A 1 4.34 -8.61 -20.81
N ALA A 2 5.58 -9.00 -20.58
CA ALA A 2 6.05 -9.31 -19.23
C ALA A 2 5.83 -8.15 -18.24
N LYS A 3 6.15 -6.94 -18.67
CA LYS A 3 6.03 -5.76 -17.83
C LYS A 3 4.60 -5.50 -17.37
N LYS A 4 3.65 -5.58 -18.28
CA LYS A 4 2.23 -5.39 -17.97
C LYS A 4 1.71 -6.51 -17.07
N PHE A 5 2.15 -7.73 -17.34
CA PHE A 5 1.79 -8.89 -16.54
C PHE A 5 2.32 -8.74 -15.12
N GLU A 6 3.55 -8.26 -14.97
CA GLU A 6 4.18 -8.06 -13.67
C GLU A 6 3.43 -7.05 -12.81
N ILE A 7 2.97 -5.95 -13.41
CA ILE A 7 2.19 -4.94 -12.69
C ILE A 7 0.90 -5.56 -12.16
N ARG A 8 0.21 -6.34 -12.99
CA ARG A 8 -1.01 -7.03 -12.57
C ARG A 8 -0.75 -8.01 -11.44
N ASN A 9 0.35 -8.75 -11.55
CA ASN A 9 0.71 -9.73 -10.53
C ASN A 9 0.99 -9.04 -9.20
N SER A 10 1.69 -7.92 -9.21
CA SER A 10 2.00 -7.18 -7.99
C SER A 10 0.73 -6.73 -7.28
N THR A 11 -0.22 -6.19 -8.05
CA THR A 11 -1.50 -5.77 -7.47
C THR A 11 -2.28 -6.96 -6.93
N ALA A 12 -2.36 -8.05 -7.70
CA ALA A 12 -3.09 -9.24 -7.29
C ALA A 12 -2.47 -9.87 -6.05
N GLU A 13 -1.14 -9.91 -5.98
CA GLU A 13 -0.45 -10.46 -4.82
C GLU A 13 -0.64 -9.59 -3.60
N PHE A 14 -0.66 -8.27 -3.76
CA PHE A 14 -0.95 -7.38 -2.64
C PHE A 14 -2.36 -7.63 -2.11
N LEU A 15 -3.34 -7.79 -3.00
CA LEU A 15 -4.71 -8.08 -2.58
C LEU A 15 -4.78 -9.42 -1.85
N THR A 16 -3.98 -10.41 -2.27
CA THR A 16 -3.88 -11.68 -1.58
C THR A 16 -3.31 -11.48 -0.18
N PHE A 17 -2.26 -10.67 -0.05
CA PHE A 17 -1.67 -10.36 1.26
C PHE A 17 -2.71 -9.71 2.18
N VAL A 18 -3.49 -8.76 1.66
CA VAL A 18 -4.55 -8.11 2.42
C VAL A 18 -5.60 -9.13 2.87
N ALA A 19 -5.97 -10.04 1.96
CA ALA A 19 -6.98 -11.06 2.26
C ALA A 19 -6.53 -12.04 3.34
N GLU A 20 -5.22 -12.34 3.38
CA GLU A 20 -4.68 -13.21 4.43
C GLU A 20 -4.75 -12.57 5.81
N GLY A 21 -4.76 -11.23 5.86
CA GLY A 21 -4.95 -10.50 7.10
C GLY A 21 -6.37 -9.99 7.27
N LYS A 22 -7.33 -10.66 6.70
CA LYS A 22 -8.71 -10.18 6.60
C LYS A 22 -9.42 -9.98 7.93
N GLU A 23 -8.97 -10.65 8.98
CA GLU A 23 -9.54 -10.46 10.30
C GLU A 23 -9.36 -9.03 10.80
N GLN A 24 -8.46 -8.30 10.21
CA GLN A 24 -8.23 -6.89 10.53
C GLN A 24 -9.28 -5.98 9.91
N GLY A 25 -10.05 -6.48 8.94
CA GLY A 25 -11.06 -5.67 8.29
C GLY A 25 -10.47 -4.55 7.44
N VAL A 26 -9.31 -4.77 6.87
CA VAL A 26 -8.64 -3.75 6.06
C VAL A 26 -9.41 -3.54 4.76
N GLN A 27 -9.73 -2.29 4.46
CA GLN A 27 -10.43 -1.91 3.24
C GLN A 27 -9.51 -1.15 2.31
N VAL A 28 -9.45 -1.60 1.05
CA VAL A 28 -8.67 -0.94 0.02
C VAL A 28 -9.56 -0.63 -1.17
N LEU A 29 -9.20 0.39 -1.92
CA LEU A 29 -9.90 0.78 -3.13
C LEU A 29 -9.08 0.35 -4.33
N TYR A 30 -9.70 -0.36 -5.28
CA TYR A 30 -9.05 -0.73 -6.53
C TYR A 30 -9.49 0.23 -7.62
N LYS A 31 -8.55 0.97 -8.19
CA LYS A 31 -8.83 2.00 -9.18
C LYS A 31 -7.59 2.27 -10.00
N ASP A 32 -7.76 2.55 -11.30
CA ASP A 32 -6.64 2.87 -12.20
C ASP A 32 -5.58 1.76 -12.21
N GLU A 33 -6.04 0.51 -12.14
CA GLU A 33 -5.20 -0.69 -12.17
C GLU A 33 -4.23 -0.80 -11.01
N THR A 34 -4.50 -0.10 -9.91
CA THR A 34 -3.69 -0.21 -8.70
C THR A 34 -4.60 -0.15 -7.48
N VAL A 35 -4.03 -0.32 -6.31
CA VAL A 35 -4.78 -0.25 -5.06
C VAL A 35 -4.46 1.05 -4.34
N TRP A 36 -5.45 1.54 -3.61
CA TRP A 36 -5.39 2.78 -2.86
C TRP A 36 -5.87 2.49 -1.45
N ALA A 37 -5.23 3.07 -0.45
CA ALA A 37 -5.60 2.89 0.95
C ALA A 37 -5.47 4.20 1.69
N THR A 38 -6.33 4.38 2.70
CA THR A 38 -6.25 5.52 3.60
C THR A 38 -5.17 5.28 4.64
N GLN A 39 -4.81 6.33 5.40
CA GLN A 39 -3.91 6.16 6.53
C GLN A 39 -4.45 5.15 7.54
N LYS A 40 -5.75 5.20 7.79
CA LYS A 40 -6.40 4.27 8.71
C LYS A 40 -6.26 2.83 8.22
N ALA A 41 -6.48 2.60 6.93
CA ALA A 41 -6.36 1.27 6.35
C ALA A 41 -4.92 0.76 6.44
N MET A 42 -3.94 1.64 6.18
CA MET A 42 -2.53 1.26 6.32
C MET A 42 -2.17 0.93 7.77
N ALA A 43 -2.73 1.68 8.73
CA ALA A 43 -2.51 1.39 10.14
C ALA A 43 -3.02 0.00 10.51
N GLN A 44 -4.19 -0.37 9.99
CA GLN A 44 -4.74 -1.70 10.19
C GLN A 44 -3.89 -2.77 9.49
N LEU A 45 -3.49 -2.49 8.24
CA LEU A 45 -2.69 -3.42 7.45
C LEU A 45 -1.35 -3.75 8.13
N PHE A 46 -0.70 -2.74 8.68
CA PHE A 46 0.64 -2.89 9.28
C PHE A 46 0.60 -3.00 10.81
N ASP A 47 -0.59 -3.04 11.40
CA ASP A 47 -0.77 -3.21 12.83
C ASP A 47 -0.01 -2.15 13.63
N CYS A 48 -0.29 -0.89 13.35
CA CYS A 48 0.31 0.23 14.05
C CYS A 48 -0.71 1.38 14.12
N SER A 49 -0.31 2.49 14.74
CA SER A 49 -1.22 3.62 14.90
C SER A 49 -1.32 4.45 13.62
N THR A 50 -2.43 5.15 13.47
CA THR A 50 -2.63 6.08 12.35
C THR A 50 -1.60 7.21 12.42
N ASP A 51 -1.26 7.68 13.61
CA ASP A 51 -0.25 8.72 13.80
C ASP A 51 1.12 8.26 13.31
N ASN A 52 1.45 7.00 13.56
CA ASN A 52 2.71 6.41 13.09
C ASN A 52 2.76 6.40 11.55
N ILE A 53 1.67 6.01 10.92
CA ILE A 53 1.57 6.04 9.46
C ILE A 53 1.76 7.46 8.94
N GLY A 54 1.08 8.43 9.57
CA GLY A 54 1.19 9.84 9.17
C GLY A 54 2.62 10.36 9.24
N LEU A 55 3.35 9.99 10.28
CA LEU A 55 4.74 10.39 10.45
C LEU A 55 5.62 9.80 9.34
N HIS A 56 5.42 8.53 9.03
CA HIS A 56 6.18 7.89 7.96
C HIS A 56 5.90 8.54 6.60
N LEU A 57 4.62 8.82 6.31
CA LEU A 57 4.26 9.48 5.07
C LEU A 57 4.90 10.86 4.96
N LYS A 58 4.85 11.62 6.05
CA LYS A 58 5.47 12.94 6.09
C LYS A 58 6.96 12.86 5.75
N ASN A 59 7.65 11.90 6.35
CA ASN A 59 9.08 11.71 6.12
C ASN A 59 9.38 11.25 4.70
N ILE A 60 8.54 10.38 4.14
CA ILE A 60 8.68 9.91 2.76
C ILE A 60 8.62 11.09 1.79
N PHE A 61 7.64 11.96 1.97
CA PHE A 61 7.46 13.11 1.07
C PHE A 61 8.54 14.17 1.30
N LYS A 62 8.90 14.40 2.55
CA LYS A 62 9.93 15.38 2.90
C LYS A 62 11.30 15.00 2.34
N SER A 63 11.62 13.72 2.34
CA SER A 63 12.90 13.23 1.84
C SER A 63 12.97 13.19 0.31
N GLY A 64 11.84 13.35 -0.37
CA GLY A 64 11.79 13.26 -1.83
C GLY A 64 11.72 11.85 -2.35
N GLU A 65 11.54 10.86 -1.47
CA GLU A 65 11.41 9.46 -1.90
C GLU A 65 10.24 9.29 -2.87
N LEU A 66 9.12 9.94 -2.57
CA LEU A 66 7.95 9.99 -3.44
C LEU A 66 7.41 11.42 -3.48
N VAL A 67 6.78 11.77 -4.58
CA VAL A 67 6.10 13.07 -4.72
C VAL A 67 4.64 12.87 -4.30
N GLU A 68 4.20 13.62 -3.30
CA GLU A 68 2.87 13.43 -2.72
C GLU A 68 1.75 13.45 -3.77
N ASP A 69 1.75 14.45 -4.65
CA ASP A 69 0.69 14.58 -5.64
C ASP A 69 0.63 13.41 -6.63
N SER A 70 1.75 12.71 -6.81
CA SER A 70 1.81 11.58 -7.74
C SER A 70 1.23 10.30 -7.16
N VAL A 71 1.16 10.20 -5.83
CA VAL A 71 0.78 8.96 -5.16
C VAL A 71 -0.47 9.10 -4.29
N THR A 72 -1.15 10.25 -4.36
CA THR A 72 -2.35 10.48 -3.56
C THR A 72 -3.52 10.93 -4.43
N GLU A 73 -4.72 10.66 -3.93
CA GLU A 73 -5.96 11.08 -4.57
C GLU A 73 -7.02 11.19 -3.51
N LYS A 74 -7.89 12.20 -3.63
CA LYS A 74 -9.01 12.33 -2.70
C LYS A 74 -10.22 11.58 -3.26
N ASN A 75 -10.84 10.82 -2.39
CA ASN A 75 -12.01 10.02 -2.75
C ASN A 75 -12.95 9.93 -1.56
N SER A 76 -14.19 9.57 -1.83
CA SER A 76 -15.19 9.41 -0.78
C SER A 76 -14.90 8.14 0.03
N ALA A 77 -14.98 8.27 1.35
CA ALA A 77 -14.85 7.13 2.25
C ALA A 77 -15.90 7.22 3.33
N THR A 78 -16.47 6.07 3.69
CA THR A 78 -17.51 6.00 4.72
C THR A 78 -16.85 5.94 6.10
N ALA A 79 -17.24 6.87 6.97
CA ALA A 79 -16.71 6.92 8.34
C ALA A 79 -17.56 6.08 9.29
N ALA A 80 -17.09 5.98 10.54
CA ALA A 80 -17.77 5.20 11.56
C ALA A 80 -19.21 5.69 11.84
N ASP A 81 -19.47 6.98 11.58
CA ASP A 81 -20.81 7.57 11.78
C ASP A 81 -21.75 7.28 10.61
N GLY A 82 -21.28 6.52 9.60
CA GLY A 82 -22.08 6.18 8.43
C GLY A 82 -22.11 7.26 7.35
N LYS A 83 -21.46 8.38 7.58
CA LYS A 83 -21.39 9.47 6.60
C LYS A 83 -20.17 9.33 5.71
N ASN A 84 -20.25 9.91 4.52
CA ASN A 84 -19.13 9.91 3.56
C ASN A 84 -18.37 11.22 3.66
N TYR A 85 -17.05 11.09 3.70
CA TYR A 85 -16.14 12.24 3.75
C TYR A 85 -15.09 12.10 2.65
N MET A 86 -14.67 13.23 2.10
CA MET A 86 -13.54 13.24 1.17
C MET A 86 -12.27 12.93 1.96
N THR A 87 -11.62 11.87 1.60
CA THR A 87 -10.46 11.35 2.33
C THR A 87 -9.32 11.15 1.35
N LYS A 88 -8.11 11.41 1.82
CA LYS A 88 -6.92 11.18 1.00
C LYS A 88 -6.59 9.69 0.99
N PHE A 89 -6.44 9.15 -0.20
CA PHE A 89 -6.01 7.78 -0.44
C PHE A 89 -4.59 7.79 -1.00
N TYR A 90 -3.84 6.76 -0.70
CA TYR A 90 -2.45 6.59 -1.11
C TYR A 90 -2.35 5.34 -1.96
N ASN A 91 -1.62 5.43 -3.07
CA ASN A 91 -1.53 4.30 -3.99
C ASN A 91 -0.53 3.24 -3.50
N LEU A 92 -0.38 2.18 -4.29
CA LEU A 92 0.46 1.04 -3.90
C LEU A 92 1.92 1.44 -3.66
N ASP A 93 2.46 2.37 -4.45
CA ASP A 93 3.83 2.83 -4.24
C ASP A 93 4.01 3.43 -2.85
N ALA A 94 3.06 4.26 -2.43
CA ALA A 94 3.10 4.84 -1.09
C ALA A 94 2.93 3.78 -0.01
N ILE A 95 2.02 2.82 -0.23
CA ILE A 95 1.79 1.73 0.72
C ILE A 95 3.07 0.93 0.92
N ILE A 96 3.76 0.61 -0.16
CA ILE A 96 5.02 -0.14 -0.10
C ILE A 96 6.09 0.64 0.66
N SER A 97 6.23 1.93 0.36
CA SER A 97 7.20 2.77 1.07
C SER A 97 6.94 2.82 2.57
N VAL A 98 5.67 2.94 2.95
CA VAL A 98 5.29 2.92 4.37
C VAL A 98 5.63 1.56 5.00
N GLY A 99 5.31 0.48 4.31
CA GLY A 99 5.58 -0.86 4.81
C GLY A 99 7.06 -1.13 5.07
N TYR A 100 7.95 -0.49 4.32
CA TYR A 100 9.39 -0.62 4.56
C TYR A 100 9.86 0.15 5.80
N ARG A 101 9.05 1.08 6.30
CA ARG A 101 9.42 1.93 7.44
C ARG A 101 8.78 1.52 8.75
N VAL A 102 7.62 0.87 8.71
CA VAL A 102 6.90 0.49 9.93
C VAL A 102 7.61 -0.67 10.62
N ASN A 103 7.72 -0.57 11.95
CA ASN A 103 8.35 -1.62 12.75
C ASN A 103 7.28 -2.43 13.47
N SER A 104 6.79 -3.48 12.81
CA SER A 104 5.81 -4.40 13.36
C SER A 104 5.98 -5.77 12.73
N ILE A 105 5.39 -6.80 13.35
CA ILE A 105 5.43 -8.15 12.79
C ILE A 105 4.74 -8.18 11.44
N ARG A 106 3.59 -7.53 11.34
CA ARG A 106 2.83 -7.52 10.08
C ARG A 106 3.60 -6.79 8.97
N ALA A 107 4.26 -5.69 9.31
CA ALA A 107 5.09 -4.96 8.35
C ALA A 107 6.29 -5.80 7.91
N THR A 108 6.87 -6.58 8.82
CA THR A 108 7.95 -7.48 8.48
C THR A 108 7.47 -8.53 7.47
N GLN A 109 6.31 -9.11 7.69
CA GLN A 109 5.71 -10.05 6.75
C GLN A 109 5.48 -9.40 5.39
N PHE A 110 5.02 -8.16 5.41
CA PHE A 110 4.79 -7.40 4.18
C PHE A 110 6.11 -7.18 3.43
N ARG A 111 7.18 -6.81 4.14
CA ARG A 111 8.48 -6.59 3.51
C ARG A 111 9.02 -7.89 2.89
N GLN A 112 8.84 -9.01 3.56
CA GLN A 112 9.24 -10.31 3.02
C GLN A 112 8.47 -10.62 1.75
N TRP A 113 7.17 -10.36 1.76
CA TRP A 113 6.33 -10.55 0.58
C TRP A 113 6.79 -9.64 -0.57
N CYS A 114 7.04 -8.35 -0.28
CA CYS A 114 7.49 -7.39 -1.29
C CYS A 114 8.81 -7.81 -1.92
N THR A 115 9.75 -8.25 -1.09
CA THR A 115 11.07 -8.69 -1.58
C THR A 115 10.92 -9.86 -2.53
N TYR A 116 10.08 -10.81 -2.18
CA TYR A 116 9.82 -11.97 -3.03
C TYR A 116 9.21 -11.53 -4.37
N ALA A 117 8.17 -10.71 -4.32
CA ALA A 117 7.47 -10.27 -5.52
C ALA A 117 8.38 -9.45 -6.44
N VAL A 118 9.14 -8.52 -5.86
CA VAL A 118 10.03 -7.65 -6.63
C VAL A 118 11.18 -8.47 -7.21
N SER A 119 11.76 -9.39 -6.45
CA SER A 119 12.85 -10.24 -6.92
C SER A 119 12.40 -11.09 -8.10
N TYR A 120 11.21 -11.66 -8.01
CA TYR A 120 10.67 -12.47 -9.09
C TYR A 120 10.49 -11.64 -10.36
N THR A 121 9.90 -10.47 -10.22
CA THR A 121 9.69 -9.54 -11.34
C THR A 121 11.01 -9.14 -11.97
N HIS A 122 11.98 -8.81 -11.14
CA HIS A 122 13.30 -8.38 -11.58
C HIS A 122 14.02 -9.51 -12.35
N LEU A 123 13.96 -10.72 -11.83
CA LEU A 123 14.57 -11.87 -12.50
C LEU A 123 13.97 -12.11 -13.87
N ARG A 124 12.66 -11.97 -14.00
CA ARG A 124 12.00 -12.13 -15.30
C ARG A 124 12.46 -11.05 -16.28
N ALA A 125 12.63 -9.83 -15.80
CA ALA A 125 13.12 -8.74 -16.63
C ALA A 125 14.53 -9.01 -17.13
N HIS A 126 15.36 -9.65 -16.30
CA HIS A 126 16.72 -9.99 -16.69
C HIS A 126 16.81 -11.11 -17.72
N GLU A 127 15.83 -11.99 -17.71
CA GLU A 127 15.82 -13.11 -18.65
C GLU A 127 15.50 -12.67 -20.08
N THR A 128 14.95 -11.50 -20.23
CA THR A 128 14.62 -10.97 -21.55
C THR A 128 15.71 -10.05 -22.07
#